data_a52928aa8ad4b714dbc673098cbff430
#
_entry.id   a52928aa8ad4b714dbc673098cbff430
#
_cell.length_a   1.000
_cell.length_b   1.000
_cell.length_c   1.000
_cell.angle_alpha   90.00
_cell.angle_beta   90.00
_cell.angle_gamma   90.00
#
_symmetry.space_group_name_H-M   'P 1'
#
loop_
_entity.id
_entity.type
_entity.pdbx_description
1 polymer ?
#
loop_
_entity_poly.entity_id
_entity_poly.type
_entity_poly.pdbx_seq_one_letter_code
_entity_poly.pdbx_strand_id
1 'polypeptide(L)'
;MNIHEYQAKKILSQYGIEIPRGGIAYTPGEAKRVAAEVSKRGPWMLKSQIQSGARKRGYFLEKEAGRGGGIRLVKSRRDILPEAEQMLGSTLVTVQTGPKGKQVSRIYVEAYNKVKQIFYAGLVIDRMLPALTLLIAEVGTEDIASMALSTPEKILKVRLDWEIGATPEQIQEIMSFLKLPVRSAASLETLVNGLHRAFIDYDATMIEINPVGVQRNGSLVALDAKMSFDENALY
;
A
#
# COMPACT_ATOMS: atom_id res chain seq x y z
N MET A 1 -9.06 -6.70 13.12
CA MET A 1 -8.41 -7.70 12.24
C MET A 1 -7.59 -7.03 11.14
N ASN A 2 -6.42 -7.56 10.77
CA ASN A 2 -5.61 -7.06 9.64
C ASN A 2 -5.66 -8.04 8.47
N ILE A 3 -5.73 -7.52 7.23
CA ILE A 3 -5.67 -8.32 6.00
C ILE A 3 -4.34 -8.13 5.25
N HIS A 4 -4.07 -8.98 4.26
CA HIS A 4 -2.89 -8.84 3.42
C HIS A 4 -3.04 -7.71 2.38
N GLU A 5 -1.92 -7.18 1.90
CA GLU A 5 -1.87 -6.11 0.89
C GLU A 5 -2.72 -6.41 -0.35
N TYR A 6 -2.64 -7.62 -0.91
CA TYR A 6 -3.40 -7.98 -2.10
C TYR A 6 -4.92 -7.97 -1.87
N GLN A 7 -5.37 -8.30 -0.65
CA GLN A 7 -6.78 -8.24 -0.25
C GLN A 7 -7.23 -6.79 -0.10
N ALA A 8 -6.42 -5.96 0.60
CA ALA A 8 -6.68 -4.53 0.72
C ALA A 8 -6.78 -3.85 -0.64
N LYS A 9 -5.83 -4.09 -1.55
CA LYS A 9 -5.87 -3.57 -2.92
C LYS A 9 -7.12 -4.02 -3.68
N LYS A 10 -7.52 -5.29 -3.55
CA LYS A 10 -8.73 -5.80 -4.20
C LYS A 10 -9.98 -5.06 -3.71
N ILE A 11 -10.10 -4.81 -2.40
CA ILE A 11 -11.20 -4.01 -1.84
C ILE A 11 -11.14 -2.59 -2.41
N LEU A 12 -10.02 -1.90 -2.27
CA LEU A 12 -9.86 -0.51 -2.71
C LEU A 12 -10.16 -0.31 -4.21
N SER A 13 -9.83 -1.29 -5.05
CA SER A 13 -10.14 -1.22 -6.48
C SER A 13 -11.63 -1.23 -6.80
N GLN A 14 -12.47 -1.83 -5.94
CA GLN A 14 -13.94 -1.81 -6.07
C GLN A 14 -14.53 -0.39 -5.87
N TYR A 15 -13.78 0.48 -5.18
CA TYR A 15 -14.13 1.88 -4.95
C TYR A 15 -13.45 2.84 -5.93
N GLY A 16 -12.94 2.33 -7.06
CA GLY A 16 -12.35 3.11 -8.13
C GLY A 16 -10.89 3.54 -7.90
N ILE A 17 -10.26 3.12 -6.81
CA ILE A 17 -8.85 3.42 -6.54
C ILE A 17 -7.98 2.59 -7.49
N GLU A 18 -7.15 3.26 -8.29
CA GLU A 18 -6.24 2.58 -9.21
C GLU A 18 -5.17 1.80 -8.45
N ILE A 19 -4.97 0.54 -8.81
CA ILE A 19 -3.95 -0.35 -8.27
C ILE A 19 -3.09 -0.92 -9.39
N PRO A 20 -1.83 -1.30 -9.15
CA PRO A 20 -1.04 -2.07 -10.10
C PRO A 20 -1.73 -3.39 -10.47
N ARG A 21 -1.68 -3.78 -11.73
CA ARG A 21 -2.09 -5.13 -12.12
C ARG A 21 -1.22 -6.15 -11.40
N GLY A 22 -1.85 -7.11 -10.72
CA GLY A 22 -1.11 -8.07 -9.90
C GLY A 22 -1.92 -9.33 -9.62
N GLY A 23 -1.24 -10.33 -9.08
CA GLY A 23 -1.82 -11.60 -8.66
C GLY A 23 -1.01 -12.26 -7.56
N ILE A 24 -1.68 -13.14 -6.81
CA ILE A 24 -1.08 -13.91 -5.73
C ILE A 24 -0.43 -15.20 -6.29
N ALA A 25 0.66 -15.61 -5.67
CA ALA A 25 1.36 -16.86 -5.97
C ALA A 25 1.78 -17.56 -4.68
N TYR A 26 1.53 -18.85 -4.62
CA TYR A 26 1.88 -19.73 -3.50
C TYR A 26 3.08 -20.64 -3.84
N THR A 27 3.43 -20.71 -5.12
CA THR A 27 4.58 -21.47 -5.62
C THR A 27 5.40 -20.61 -6.59
N PRO A 28 6.71 -20.92 -6.77
CA PRO A 28 7.54 -20.22 -7.76
C PRO A 28 7.00 -20.34 -9.19
N GLY A 29 6.43 -21.50 -9.55
CA GLY A 29 5.79 -21.72 -10.84
C GLY A 29 4.57 -20.80 -11.07
N GLU A 30 3.74 -20.63 -10.04
CA GLU A 30 2.62 -19.67 -10.08
C GLU A 30 3.12 -18.24 -10.22
N ALA A 31 4.19 -17.85 -9.50
CA ALA A 31 4.77 -16.51 -9.62
C ALA A 31 5.20 -16.20 -11.07
N LYS A 32 5.82 -17.17 -11.75
CA LYS A 32 6.21 -17.04 -13.16
C LYS A 32 5.00 -16.91 -14.09
N ARG A 33 3.91 -17.65 -13.83
CA ARG A 33 2.65 -17.56 -14.57
C ARG A 33 1.99 -16.20 -14.36
N VAL A 34 1.80 -15.77 -13.11
CA VAL A 34 1.22 -14.48 -12.78
C VAL A 34 2.02 -13.33 -13.38
N ALA A 35 3.35 -13.37 -13.32
CA ALA A 35 4.20 -12.35 -13.93
C ALA A 35 3.93 -12.20 -15.45
N ALA A 36 3.66 -13.31 -16.15
CA ALA A 36 3.33 -13.28 -17.57
C ALA A 36 1.94 -12.69 -17.85
N GLU A 37 0.97 -12.92 -16.96
CA GLU A 37 -0.40 -12.43 -17.04
C GLU A 37 -0.48 -10.93 -16.75
N VAL A 38 0.25 -10.44 -15.73
CA VAL A 38 0.18 -9.03 -15.32
C VAL A 38 0.95 -8.09 -16.25
N SER A 39 2.04 -8.56 -16.85
CA SER A 39 2.82 -7.78 -17.81
C SER A 39 3.60 -8.66 -18.79
N LYS A 40 3.51 -8.37 -20.09
CA LYS A 40 4.32 -9.06 -21.12
C LYS A 40 5.81 -8.69 -21.03
N ARG A 41 6.11 -7.48 -20.57
CA ARG A 41 7.46 -6.91 -20.51
C ARG A 41 7.65 -6.26 -19.14
N GLY A 42 8.39 -6.86 -18.24
CA GLY A 42 8.69 -6.29 -16.92
C GLY A 42 9.05 -4.80 -16.92
N PRO A 43 9.51 -4.29 -15.82
CA PRO A 43 9.82 -5.01 -14.58
C PRO A 43 8.57 -5.38 -13.76
N TRP A 44 8.78 -6.27 -12.81
CA TRP A 44 7.78 -6.72 -11.85
C TRP A 44 8.22 -6.44 -10.42
N MET A 45 7.26 -6.30 -9.52
CA MET A 45 7.49 -6.28 -8.08
C MET A 45 7.03 -7.62 -7.48
N LEU A 46 7.91 -8.30 -6.76
CA LEU A 46 7.58 -9.45 -5.94
C LEU A 46 7.51 -8.99 -4.48
N LYS A 47 6.38 -9.21 -3.82
CA LYS A 47 6.12 -8.72 -2.47
C LYS A 47 5.68 -9.84 -1.54
N SER A 48 6.49 -10.15 -0.53
CA SER A 48 6.11 -11.08 0.54
C SER A 48 4.82 -10.64 1.22
N GLN A 49 3.86 -11.53 1.35
CA GLN A 49 2.58 -11.25 1.99
C GLN A 49 2.60 -11.73 3.44
N ILE A 50 3.13 -10.87 4.32
CA ILE A 50 3.07 -11.02 5.77
C ILE A 50 2.35 -9.80 6.36
N GLN A 51 1.68 -9.98 7.50
CA GLN A 51 1.02 -8.89 8.22
C GLN A 51 2.08 -8.05 8.97
N SER A 52 2.91 -7.33 8.22
CA SER A 52 3.94 -6.44 8.75
C SER A 52 4.32 -5.39 7.73
N GLY A 53 4.60 -4.19 8.19
CA GLY A 53 5.20 -3.13 7.40
C GLY A 53 6.72 -3.29 7.26
N ALA A 54 7.36 -2.29 6.63
CA ALA A 54 8.81 -2.22 6.44
C ALA A 54 9.45 -3.43 5.72
N ARG A 55 8.66 -4.21 4.97
CA ARG A 55 9.11 -5.45 4.26
C ARG A 55 10.30 -5.21 3.35
N LYS A 56 10.39 -4.04 2.71
CA LYS A 56 11.50 -3.68 1.81
C LYS A 56 12.84 -3.60 2.54
N ARG A 57 12.84 -3.14 3.81
CA ARG A 57 14.03 -3.02 4.67
C ARG A 57 14.24 -4.26 5.53
N GLY A 58 13.36 -5.25 5.46
CA GLY A 58 13.49 -6.52 6.15
C GLY A 58 14.60 -7.38 5.55
N TYR A 59 14.96 -8.42 6.26
CA TYR A 59 15.92 -9.44 5.82
C TYR A 59 15.37 -10.83 6.10
N PHE A 60 15.84 -11.82 5.37
CA PHE A 60 15.49 -13.22 5.58
C PHE A 60 16.51 -13.88 6.51
N LEU A 61 16.04 -14.81 7.36
CA LEU A 61 16.92 -15.56 8.26
C LEU A 61 17.74 -16.60 7.50
N GLU A 62 17.15 -17.19 6.47
CA GLU A 62 17.76 -18.21 5.64
C GLU A 62 18.75 -17.57 4.66
N LYS A 63 19.99 -18.08 4.61
CA LYS A 63 21.05 -17.57 3.72
C LYS A 63 20.69 -17.75 2.24
N GLU A 64 19.98 -18.81 1.92
CA GLU A 64 19.51 -19.17 0.59
C GLU A 64 18.51 -18.18 0.03
N ALA A 65 17.82 -17.44 0.91
CA ALA A 65 16.92 -16.36 0.52
C ALA A 65 17.66 -15.12 -0.05
N GLY A 66 18.96 -15.11 -0.05
CA GLY A 66 19.79 -14.02 -0.57
C GLY A 66 19.75 -12.75 0.29
N ARG A 67 20.32 -11.66 -0.22
CA ARG A 67 20.42 -10.38 0.51
C ARG A 67 19.25 -9.42 0.27
N GLY A 68 18.28 -9.79 -0.56
CA GLY A 68 17.11 -8.96 -0.86
C GLY A 68 16.11 -8.94 0.30
N GLY A 69 15.39 -7.84 0.47
CA GLY A 69 14.26 -7.75 1.41
C GLY A 69 13.00 -8.45 0.91
N GLY A 70 11.91 -8.27 1.65
CA GLY A 70 10.60 -8.87 1.32
C GLY A 70 9.86 -8.17 0.16
N ILE A 71 10.43 -7.15 -0.45
CA ILE A 71 9.93 -6.48 -1.68
C ILE A 71 11.09 -6.38 -2.66
N ARG A 72 10.94 -7.05 -3.82
CA ARG A 72 12.01 -7.14 -4.83
C ARG A 72 11.54 -6.65 -6.19
N LEU A 73 12.39 -5.83 -6.85
CA LEU A 73 12.20 -5.41 -8.24
C LEU A 73 12.90 -6.41 -9.16
N VAL A 74 12.13 -7.14 -9.97
CA VAL A 74 12.65 -8.12 -10.92
C VAL A 74 12.56 -7.56 -12.34
N LYS A 75 13.70 -7.42 -13.00
CA LYS A 75 13.78 -6.80 -14.34
C LYS A 75 13.66 -7.79 -15.48
N SER A 76 14.00 -9.06 -15.25
CA SER A 76 13.97 -10.10 -16.26
C SER A 76 13.00 -11.22 -15.87
N ARG A 77 12.21 -11.69 -16.83
CA ARG A 77 11.25 -12.79 -16.61
C ARG A 77 11.94 -14.10 -16.17
N ARG A 78 13.18 -14.34 -16.59
CA ARG A 78 13.96 -15.52 -16.16
C ARG A 78 14.27 -15.51 -14.67
N ASP A 79 14.34 -14.32 -14.06
CA ASP A 79 14.72 -14.15 -12.65
C ASP A 79 13.49 -14.26 -11.70
N ILE A 80 12.26 -14.30 -12.23
CA ILE A 80 11.04 -14.41 -11.42
C ILE A 80 11.03 -15.71 -10.59
N LEU A 81 11.35 -16.85 -11.23
CA LEU A 81 11.31 -18.15 -10.57
C LEU A 81 12.35 -18.25 -9.44
N PRO A 82 13.67 -17.96 -9.66
CA PRO A 82 14.65 -18.04 -8.59
C PRO A 82 14.40 -17.00 -7.48
N GLU A 83 13.91 -15.80 -7.77
CA GLU A 83 13.55 -14.83 -6.74
C GLU A 83 12.36 -15.30 -5.90
N ALA A 84 11.35 -15.92 -6.52
CA ALA A 84 10.22 -16.49 -5.80
C ALA A 84 10.62 -17.71 -4.94
N GLU A 85 11.53 -18.56 -5.42
CA GLU A 85 12.10 -19.68 -4.65
C GLU A 85 12.82 -19.21 -3.39
N GLN A 86 13.59 -18.13 -3.50
CA GLN A 86 14.27 -17.53 -2.36
C GLN A 86 13.34 -16.92 -1.33
N MET A 87 12.18 -16.40 -1.74
CA MET A 87 11.24 -15.69 -0.85
C MET A 87 10.23 -16.64 -0.19
N LEU A 88 9.69 -17.60 -0.94
CA LEU A 88 8.67 -18.54 -0.46
C LEU A 88 9.27 -19.55 0.51
N GLY A 89 8.58 -19.76 1.65
CA GLY A 89 9.05 -20.65 2.71
C GLY A 89 10.06 -20.01 3.66
N SER A 90 10.73 -18.94 3.25
CA SER A 90 11.73 -18.23 4.07
C SER A 90 11.09 -17.31 5.10
N THR A 91 11.81 -17.05 6.20
CA THR A 91 11.37 -16.24 7.35
C THR A 91 11.83 -14.80 7.20
N LEU A 92 10.89 -13.90 6.95
CA LEU A 92 11.17 -12.47 6.81
C LEU A 92 11.11 -11.76 8.18
N VAL A 93 12.20 -11.13 8.55
CA VAL A 93 12.34 -10.29 9.74
C VAL A 93 12.19 -8.82 9.34
N THR A 94 11.34 -8.10 10.05
CA THR A 94 11.14 -6.65 9.93
C THR A 94 11.16 -6.02 11.30
N VAL A 95 11.22 -4.68 11.38
CA VAL A 95 11.12 -3.97 12.66
C VAL A 95 9.83 -4.34 13.41
N GLN A 96 8.73 -4.59 12.69
CA GLN A 96 7.44 -4.88 13.31
C GLN A 96 7.25 -6.36 13.68
N THR A 97 7.93 -7.31 13.01
CA THR A 97 7.84 -8.74 13.35
C THR A 97 8.69 -9.11 14.55
N GLY A 98 9.66 -8.26 14.90
CA GLY A 98 10.73 -8.62 15.84
C GLY A 98 11.65 -9.72 15.28
N PRO A 99 12.62 -10.20 16.10
CA PRO A 99 13.68 -11.11 15.65
C PRO A 99 13.20 -12.50 15.21
N LYS A 100 12.03 -12.93 15.66
CA LYS A 100 11.44 -14.23 15.24
C LYS A 100 10.99 -14.23 13.79
N GLY A 101 10.72 -13.06 13.20
CA GLY A 101 10.23 -12.93 11.85
C GLY A 101 8.86 -13.57 11.62
N LYS A 102 8.46 -13.64 10.35
CA LYS A 102 7.27 -14.37 9.88
C LYS A 102 7.60 -15.13 8.59
N GLN A 103 7.18 -16.39 8.51
CA GLN A 103 7.36 -17.20 7.31
C GLN A 103 6.50 -16.64 6.16
N VAL A 104 7.09 -16.56 4.98
CA VAL A 104 6.44 -16.13 3.75
C VAL A 104 5.79 -17.31 3.06
N SER A 105 4.48 -17.48 3.25
CA SER A 105 3.70 -18.56 2.62
C SER A 105 3.15 -18.18 1.24
N ARG A 106 3.21 -16.91 0.85
CA ARG A 106 2.72 -16.40 -0.43
C ARG A 106 3.41 -15.08 -0.79
N ILE A 107 3.49 -14.82 -2.09
CA ILE A 107 3.98 -13.56 -2.65
C ILE A 107 2.93 -12.95 -3.56
N TYR A 108 2.89 -11.61 -3.60
CA TYR A 108 2.09 -10.85 -4.55
C TYR A 108 3.02 -10.38 -5.67
N VAL A 109 2.70 -10.75 -6.89
CA VAL A 109 3.45 -10.38 -8.09
C VAL A 109 2.67 -9.32 -8.83
N GLU A 110 3.25 -8.13 -9.01
CA GLU A 110 2.58 -7.03 -9.70
C GLU A 110 3.46 -6.36 -10.75
N ALA A 111 2.82 -5.73 -11.74
CA ALA A 111 3.51 -4.91 -12.71
C ALA A 111 4.11 -3.68 -12.02
N TYR A 112 5.36 -3.37 -12.34
CA TYR A 112 6.01 -2.17 -11.81
C TYR A 112 5.40 -0.90 -12.42
N ASN A 113 4.99 0.03 -11.57
CA ASN A 113 4.49 1.33 -11.98
C ASN A 113 5.56 2.40 -11.78
N LYS A 114 5.96 3.04 -12.88
CA LYS A 114 6.89 4.18 -12.82
C LYS A 114 6.12 5.43 -12.42
N VAL A 115 6.45 5.99 -11.27
CA VAL A 115 5.83 7.20 -10.73
C VAL A 115 6.84 8.35 -10.65
N LYS A 116 6.36 9.58 -10.65
CA LYS A 116 7.16 10.81 -10.54
C LYS A 116 7.30 11.31 -9.11
N GLN A 117 6.25 11.10 -8.33
CA GLN A 117 6.12 11.54 -6.94
C GLN A 117 5.44 10.44 -6.16
N ILE A 118 5.70 10.35 -4.89
CA ILE A 118 5.00 9.49 -3.95
C ILE A 118 4.57 10.30 -2.74
N PHE A 119 3.47 9.88 -2.11
CA PHE A 119 2.99 10.45 -0.86
C PHE A 119 2.27 9.38 -0.02
N TYR A 120 2.05 9.69 1.25
CA TYR A 120 1.29 8.89 2.19
C TYR A 120 -0.17 9.34 2.23
N ALA A 121 -1.10 8.40 2.28
CA ALA A 121 -2.51 8.64 2.57
C ALA A 121 -3.02 7.61 3.57
N GLY A 122 -3.53 8.06 4.70
CA GLY A 122 -4.09 7.19 5.74
C GLY A 122 -5.40 7.73 6.27
N LEU A 123 -6.43 6.88 6.40
CA LEU A 123 -7.73 7.22 6.97
C LEU A 123 -7.90 6.48 8.29
N VAL A 124 -8.18 7.22 9.36
CA VAL A 124 -8.28 6.71 10.74
C VAL A 124 -9.39 7.41 11.51
N ILE A 125 -9.87 6.77 12.57
CA ILE A 125 -10.74 7.43 13.55
C ILE A 125 -9.84 8.16 14.56
N ASP A 126 -10.01 9.47 14.67
CA ASP A 126 -9.38 10.25 15.74
C ASP A 126 -10.14 10.01 17.05
N ARG A 127 -9.48 9.38 18.02
CA ARG A 127 -10.11 9.05 19.32
C ARG A 127 -10.27 10.26 20.25
N MET A 128 -9.46 11.29 20.05
CA MET A 128 -9.53 12.53 20.85
C MET A 128 -10.69 13.42 20.41
N LEU A 129 -10.98 13.41 19.13
CA LEU A 129 -12.10 14.12 18.52
C LEU A 129 -12.79 13.08 17.64
N PRO A 130 -13.98 12.55 17.99
CA PRO A 130 -14.62 11.46 17.25
C PRO A 130 -14.92 11.89 15.81
N ALA A 131 -13.88 11.89 14.99
CA ALA A 131 -13.89 12.36 13.60
C ALA A 131 -13.11 11.38 12.72
N LEU A 132 -13.60 11.19 11.51
CA LEU A 132 -12.89 10.49 10.46
C LEU A 132 -11.80 11.41 9.93
N THR A 133 -10.54 11.03 10.14
CA THR A 133 -9.39 11.90 9.82
C THR A 133 -8.52 11.27 8.72
N LEU A 134 -8.39 11.99 7.61
CA LEU A 134 -7.47 11.69 6.54
C LEU A 134 -6.12 12.35 6.84
N LEU A 135 -5.07 11.53 6.89
CA LEU A 135 -3.68 11.94 7.07
C LEU A 135 -2.98 11.90 5.72
N ILE A 136 -2.39 13.02 5.32
CA ILE A 136 -1.61 13.15 4.07
C ILE A 136 -0.21 13.62 4.41
N ALA A 137 0.84 12.99 3.84
CA ALA A 137 2.22 13.44 4.00
C ALA A 137 3.00 13.31 2.69
N GLU A 138 3.92 14.26 2.42
CA GLU A 138 4.73 14.30 1.19
C GLU A 138 5.69 13.11 1.04
N VAL A 139 5.95 12.36 2.09
CA VAL A 139 6.84 11.18 2.12
C VAL A 139 6.04 9.89 2.14
N GLY A 140 6.41 8.93 1.33
CA GLY A 140 5.68 7.68 1.13
C GLY A 140 6.45 6.42 1.52
N THR A 141 7.39 6.44 2.45
CA THR A 141 8.11 5.22 2.90
C THR A 141 8.60 5.33 4.35
N GLU A 142 8.33 6.44 5.02
CA GLU A 142 8.71 6.66 6.41
C GLU A 142 7.59 6.22 7.36
N ASP A 143 7.96 6.00 8.61
CA ASP A 143 7.00 5.72 9.67
C ASP A 143 6.24 7.00 10.02
N ILE A 144 4.97 7.06 9.63
CA ILE A 144 4.09 8.22 9.86
C ILE A 144 3.94 8.53 11.36
N ALA A 145 4.02 7.52 12.24
CA ALA A 145 3.94 7.73 13.67
C ALA A 145 5.17 8.47 14.20
N SER A 146 6.36 8.14 13.73
CA SER A 146 7.59 8.87 14.05
C SER A 146 7.55 10.30 13.52
N MET A 147 7.02 10.51 12.29
CA MET A 147 6.84 11.86 11.72
C MET A 147 5.85 12.70 12.53
N ALA A 148 4.75 12.11 12.99
CA ALA A 148 3.75 12.81 13.79
C ALA A 148 4.34 13.36 15.11
N LEU A 149 5.40 12.75 15.63
CA LEU A 149 6.10 13.20 16.82
C LEU A 149 7.21 14.21 16.53
N SER A 150 7.96 14.02 15.43
CA SER A 150 9.17 14.81 15.14
C SER A 150 8.92 16.02 14.23
N THR A 151 7.99 15.91 13.29
CA THR A 151 7.70 16.92 12.26
C THR A 151 6.21 16.94 11.91
N PRO A 152 5.31 17.22 12.90
CA PRO A 152 3.86 17.18 12.70
C PRO A 152 3.36 18.12 11.59
N GLU A 153 4.07 19.21 11.33
CA GLU A 153 3.78 20.18 10.25
C GLU A 153 3.91 19.60 8.84
N LYS A 154 4.57 18.44 8.68
CA LYS A 154 4.67 17.71 7.41
C LYS A 154 3.50 16.75 7.17
N ILE A 155 2.54 16.72 8.09
CA ILE A 155 1.33 15.91 7.98
C ILE A 155 0.12 16.82 7.94
N LEU A 156 -0.55 16.85 6.80
CA LEU A 156 -1.85 17.48 6.67
C LEU A 156 -2.92 16.55 7.26
N LYS A 157 -3.75 17.07 8.16
CA LYS A 157 -4.89 16.38 8.77
C LYS A 157 -6.18 16.99 8.25
N VAL A 158 -6.93 16.22 7.48
CA VAL A 158 -8.22 16.65 6.92
C VAL A 158 -9.34 15.87 7.61
N ARG A 159 -10.26 16.56 8.24
CA ARG A 159 -11.45 15.93 8.85
C ARG A 159 -12.50 15.73 7.79
N LEU A 160 -12.85 14.49 7.56
CA LEU A 160 -13.90 14.13 6.63
C LEU A 160 -15.24 14.00 7.37
N ASP A 161 -16.28 14.40 6.71
CA ASP A 161 -17.64 14.13 7.15
C ASP A 161 -17.96 12.64 7.00
N TRP A 162 -18.71 12.07 7.95
CA TRP A 162 -19.05 10.64 7.97
C TRP A 162 -19.97 10.23 6.82
N GLU A 163 -20.84 11.12 6.37
CA GLU A 163 -21.87 10.82 5.35
C GLU A 163 -21.39 11.22 3.95
N ILE A 164 -20.85 12.43 3.81
CA ILE A 164 -20.53 13.02 2.49
C ILE A 164 -19.06 12.85 2.07
N GLY A 165 -18.16 12.53 3.02
CA GLY A 165 -16.72 12.41 2.74
C GLY A 165 -16.01 13.75 2.62
N ALA A 166 -15.18 13.94 1.59
CA ALA A 166 -14.41 15.17 1.38
C ALA A 166 -15.17 16.21 0.59
N THR A 167 -15.05 17.48 0.99
CA THR A 167 -15.55 18.62 0.21
C THR A 167 -14.57 19.01 -0.91
N PRO A 168 -15.03 19.76 -1.95
CA PRO A 168 -14.14 20.27 -3.00
C PRO A 168 -12.99 21.13 -2.45
N GLU A 169 -13.23 21.93 -1.41
CA GLU A 169 -12.23 22.78 -0.77
C GLU A 169 -11.14 21.93 -0.11
N GLN A 170 -11.52 20.85 0.55
CA GLN A 170 -10.57 19.88 1.15
C GLN A 170 -9.72 19.17 0.08
N ILE A 171 -10.30 18.82 -1.07
CA ILE A 171 -9.54 18.30 -2.20
C ILE A 171 -8.52 19.33 -2.70
N GLN A 172 -8.90 20.60 -2.82
CA GLN A 172 -7.98 21.69 -3.22
C GLN A 172 -6.88 21.92 -2.18
N GLU A 173 -7.18 21.83 -0.89
CA GLU A 173 -6.20 21.91 0.18
C GLU A 173 -5.14 20.79 0.05
N ILE A 174 -5.57 19.53 -0.17
CA ILE A 174 -4.66 18.40 -0.38
C ILE A 174 -3.83 18.57 -1.66
N MET A 175 -4.46 19.04 -2.77
CA MET A 175 -3.76 19.33 -4.02
C MET A 175 -2.64 20.36 -3.82
N SER A 176 -2.91 21.41 -3.08
CA SER A 176 -1.97 22.49 -2.79
C SER A 176 -0.84 22.02 -1.87
N PHE A 177 -1.17 21.28 -0.81
CA PHE A 177 -0.20 20.72 0.13
C PHE A 177 0.80 19.81 -0.57
N LEU A 178 0.32 18.87 -1.39
CA LEU A 178 1.15 17.93 -2.14
C LEU A 178 1.75 18.50 -3.42
N LYS A 179 1.43 19.76 -3.78
CA LYS A 179 1.83 20.40 -5.04
C LYS A 179 1.51 19.54 -6.26
N LEU A 180 0.32 18.92 -6.25
CA LEU A 180 -0.11 18.07 -7.34
C LEU A 180 -0.51 18.90 -8.58
N PRO A 181 -0.25 18.39 -9.80
CA PRO A 181 -0.70 19.08 -11.01
C PRO A 181 -2.24 19.02 -11.11
N VAL A 182 -2.86 20.06 -11.69
CA VAL A 182 -4.33 20.18 -11.84
C VAL A 182 -4.97 18.92 -12.44
N ARG A 183 -4.31 18.25 -13.38
CA ARG A 183 -4.78 16.99 -13.98
C ARG A 183 -4.89 15.82 -13.00
N SER A 184 -4.38 15.93 -11.77
CA SER A 184 -4.51 14.92 -10.72
C SER A 184 -5.78 15.08 -9.88
N ALA A 185 -6.52 16.18 -10.02
CA ALA A 185 -7.65 16.52 -9.16
C ALA A 185 -8.73 15.42 -9.15
N ALA A 186 -9.20 14.99 -10.33
CA ALA A 186 -10.22 13.94 -10.41
C ALA A 186 -9.75 12.59 -9.84
N SER A 187 -8.46 12.26 -10.01
CA SER A 187 -7.89 11.03 -9.45
C SER A 187 -7.71 11.12 -7.93
N LEU A 188 -7.39 12.32 -7.40
CA LEU A 188 -7.33 12.56 -5.96
C LEU A 188 -8.72 12.48 -5.32
N GLU A 189 -9.71 13.10 -5.93
CA GLU A 189 -11.11 13.02 -5.48
C GLU A 189 -11.59 11.56 -5.45
N THR A 190 -11.32 10.78 -6.51
CA THR A 190 -11.62 9.34 -6.55
C THR A 190 -10.90 8.58 -5.44
N LEU A 191 -9.62 8.87 -5.19
CA LEU A 191 -8.84 8.25 -4.12
C LEU A 191 -9.47 8.53 -2.74
N VAL A 192 -9.72 9.80 -2.42
CA VAL A 192 -10.22 10.22 -1.10
C VAL A 192 -11.63 9.69 -0.84
N ASN A 193 -12.54 9.86 -1.81
CA ASN A 193 -13.91 9.36 -1.69
C ASN A 193 -13.98 7.83 -1.73
N GLY A 194 -13.06 7.18 -2.45
CA GLY A 194 -12.92 5.72 -2.44
C GLY A 194 -12.46 5.20 -1.09
N LEU A 195 -11.47 5.85 -0.47
CA LEU A 195 -11.02 5.53 0.90
C LEU A 195 -12.15 5.71 1.91
N HIS A 196 -12.87 6.83 1.84
CA HIS A 196 -14.01 7.12 2.72
C HIS A 196 -15.08 6.04 2.63
N ARG A 197 -15.58 5.74 1.44
CA ARG A 197 -16.61 4.70 1.24
C ARG A 197 -16.15 3.32 1.69
N ALA A 198 -14.93 2.92 1.31
CA ALA A 198 -14.37 1.64 1.74
C ALA A 198 -14.24 1.56 3.27
N PHE A 199 -13.93 2.68 3.92
CA PHE A 199 -13.81 2.75 5.37
C PHE A 199 -15.15 2.50 6.06
N ILE A 200 -16.22 3.14 5.57
CA ILE A 200 -17.57 3.02 6.12
C ILE A 200 -18.16 1.62 5.82
N ASP A 201 -18.14 1.20 4.56
CA ASP A 201 -18.79 -0.04 4.11
C ASP A 201 -18.19 -1.31 4.72
N TYR A 202 -16.92 -1.27 5.14
CA TYR A 202 -16.23 -2.42 5.74
C TYR A 202 -15.94 -2.27 7.24
N ASP A 203 -16.53 -1.30 7.93
CA ASP A 203 -16.23 -1.02 9.34
C ASP A 203 -14.72 -1.01 9.62
N ALA A 204 -13.99 -0.31 8.75
CA ALA A 204 -12.54 -0.25 8.88
C ALA A 204 -12.17 0.64 10.08
N THR A 205 -11.12 0.28 10.78
CA THR A 205 -10.51 1.10 11.85
C THR A 205 -9.31 1.88 11.34
N MET A 206 -8.75 1.45 10.21
CA MET A 206 -7.63 2.09 9.53
C MET A 206 -7.56 1.61 8.08
N ILE A 207 -7.37 2.55 7.16
CA ILE A 207 -6.92 2.28 5.79
C ILE A 207 -5.67 3.13 5.53
N GLU A 208 -4.59 2.51 5.10
CA GLU A 208 -3.33 3.16 4.80
C GLU A 208 -2.87 2.78 3.39
N ILE A 209 -2.53 3.78 2.58
CA ILE A 209 -1.84 3.62 1.30
C ILE A 209 -0.45 4.26 1.44
N ASN A 210 0.58 3.42 1.44
CA ASN A 210 1.95 3.88 1.67
C ASN A 210 2.97 3.12 0.80
N PRO A 211 3.29 3.68 -0.41
CA PRO A 211 2.89 4.99 -0.88
C PRO A 211 1.73 4.97 -1.89
N VAL A 212 1.10 6.14 -2.05
CA VAL A 212 0.39 6.51 -3.27
C VAL A 212 1.42 7.01 -4.28
N GLY A 213 1.35 6.55 -5.51
CA GLY A 213 2.22 7.00 -6.60
C GLY A 213 1.50 7.95 -7.55
N VAL A 214 2.16 9.04 -7.96
CA VAL A 214 1.68 9.97 -8.98
C VAL A 214 2.30 9.62 -10.31
N GLN A 215 1.49 9.21 -11.28
CA GLN A 215 1.93 8.83 -12.62
C GLN A 215 2.19 10.05 -13.52
N ARG A 216 2.81 9.85 -14.69
CA ARG A 216 3.11 10.96 -15.62
C ARG A 216 1.87 11.66 -16.16
N ASN A 217 0.77 10.93 -16.36
CA ASN A 217 -0.52 11.46 -16.80
C ASN A 217 -1.30 12.19 -15.70
N GLY A 218 -0.82 12.13 -14.45
CA GLY A 218 -1.45 12.72 -13.27
C GLY A 218 -2.35 11.77 -12.50
N SER A 219 -2.61 10.55 -12.98
CA SER A 219 -3.37 9.57 -12.20
C SER A 219 -2.60 9.11 -10.96
N LEU A 220 -3.36 8.75 -9.93
CA LEU A 220 -2.85 8.27 -8.65
C LEU A 220 -3.04 6.75 -8.58
N VAL A 221 -2.03 6.05 -8.08
CA VAL A 221 -2.04 4.59 -7.98
C VAL A 221 -1.62 4.15 -6.58
N ALA A 222 -2.38 3.25 -5.95
CA ALA A 222 -2.04 2.68 -4.65
C ALA A 222 -0.96 1.61 -4.81
N LEU A 223 0.29 1.97 -4.51
CA LEU A 223 1.44 1.07 -4.69
C LEU A 223 1.57 0.05 -3.56
N ASP A 224 1.16 0.38 -2.36
CA ASP A 224 1.01 -0.54 -1.21
C ASP A 224 -0.23 -0.14 -0.42
N ALA A 225 -0.89 -1.10 0.23
CA ALA A 225 -2.09 -0.85 0.99
C ALA A 225 -2.15 -1.75 2.24
N LYS A 226 -2.69 -1.18 3.32
CA LYS A 226 -2.95 -1.87 4.58
C LYS A 226 -4.35 -1.49 5.06
N MET A 227 -5.13 -2.47 5.49
CA MET A 227 -6.45 -2.27 6.07
C MET A 227 -6.60 -3.06 7.37
N SER A 228 -7.24 -2.43 8.34
CA SER A 228 -7.63 -3.03 9.60
C SER A 228 -9.13 -2.81 9.82
N PHE A 229 -9.80 -3.80 10.35
CA PHE A 229 -11.24 -3.80 10.57
C PHE A 229 -11.56 -3.93 12.06
N ASP A 230 -12.73 -3.48 12.44
CA ASP A 230 -13.28 -3.76 13.76
C ASP A 230 -13.60 -5.26 13.86
N GLU A 231 -13.08 -5.92 14.88
CA GLU A 231 -13.30 -7.35 15.10
C GLU A 231 -14.75 -7.66 15.55
N ASN A 232 -15.46 -6.65 16.08
CA ASN A 232 -16.86 -6.79 16.46
C ASN A 232 -17.83 -6.67 15.28
N ALA A 233 -17.37 -6.15 14.14
CA ALA A 233 -18.14 -5.99 12.91
C ALA A 233 -17.92 -7.15 11.90
N LEU A 234 -17.25 -8.23 12.29
CA LEU A 234 -17.03 -9.40 11.44
C LEU A 234 -18.23 -10.33 11.49
N TYR A 235 -18.98 -10.42 10.40
CA TYR A 235 -20.16 -11.29 10.20
C TYR A 235 -20.11 -12.03 8.86
#